data_05a7fcad105bca8c1e63469e06dd6e9d
#
_entry.id   05a7fcad105bca8c1e63469e06dd6e9d
#
_cell.length_a   1.000
_cell.length_b   1.000
_cell.length_c   1.000
_cell.angle_alpha   90.00
_cell.angle_beta   90.00
_cell.angle_gamma   90.00
#
_symmetry.space_group_name_H-M   'P 1'
#
loop_
_entity.id
_entity.type
_entity.pdbx_description
1 polymer ?
#
loop_
_entity_poly.entity_id
_entity_poly.type
_entity_poly.pdbx_seq_one_letter_code
_entity_poly.pdbx_strand_id
1 'polypeptide(L)'
;MQVQVNTSNGIDNKESLERWAGDYLNETLSRFRQDITRIEVQLSDQNSGKKGAADTLCMIEARITGREPVAVNHHGLTQDEAFRGATQRLIHLLDHTMGKLDRHEHRDRETIRKDLDATAG
;
A
#
# COMPACT_ATOMS: atom_id res chain seq x y z
N MET A 1 4.89 -12.64 -0.04
CA MET A 1 4.24 -11.53 -0.75
C MET A 1 4.97 -11.29 -2.06
N GLN A 2 4.26 -11.42 -3.15
CA GLN A 2 4.83 -11.22 -4.48
C GLN A 2 4.60 -9.78 -4.91
N VAL A 3 5.64 -9.14 -5.46
CA VAL A 3 5.55 -7.75 -5.90
C VAL A 3 5.82 -7.69 -7.41
N GLN A 4 4.92 -7.07 -8.13
CA GLN A 4 5.07 -6.85 -9.56
C GLN A 4 4.99 -5.36 -9.85
N VAL A 5 5.90 -4.86 -10.67
CA VAL A 5 5.92 -3.44 -11.03
C VAL A 5 5.72 -3.32 -12.53
N ASN A 6 4.74 -2.52 -12.90
CA ASN A 6 4.46 -2.20 -14.30
C ASN A 6 4.70 -0.72 -14.51
N THR A 7 5.35 -0.39 -15.61
CA THR A 7 5.66 1.00 -15.92
C THR A 7 5.18 1.34 -17.31
N SER A 8 4.77 2.58 -17.50
CA SER A 8 4.40 3.08 -18.80
C SER A 8 5.60 3.76 -19.48
N ASN A 9 5.41 4.24 -20.69
CA ASN A 9 6.43 4.97 -21.41
C ASN A 9 6.92 6.16 -20.59
N GLY A 10 8.19 6.48 -20.74
CA GLY A 10 8.81 7.59 -20.01
C GLY A 10 9.44 7.18 -18.70
N ILE A 11 9.31 5.92 -18.32
CA ILE A 11 9.91 5.42 -17.08
C ILE A 11 11.04 4.47 -17.43
N ASP A 12 12.25 4.83 -17.00
CA ASP A 12 13.46 4.07 -17.29
C ASP A 12 13.81 3.16 -16.11
N ASN A 13 14.75 2.24 -16.37
CA ASN A 13 15.33 1.37 -15.35
C ASN A 13 14.30 0.49 -14.64
N LYS A 14 13.44 -0.12 -15.44
CA LYS A 14 12.37 -0.95 -14.93
C LYS A 14 12.86 -2.05 -13.99
N GLU A 15 13.94 -2.72 -14.35
CA GLU A 15 14.46 -3.82 -13.52
C GLU A 15 14.96 -3.34 -12.18
N SER A 16 15.71 -2.24 -12.16
CA SER A 16 16.20 -1.65 -10.93
C SER A 16 15.05 -1.15 -10.07
N LEU A 17 14.07 -0.54 -10.70
CA LEU A 17 12.90 -0.03 -10.04
C LEU A 17 12.08 -1.16 -9.42
N GLU A 18 11.92 -2.25 -10.16
CA GLU A 18 11.20 -3.42 -9.69
C GLU A 18 11.85 -4.02 -8.45
N ARG A 19 13.17 -4.16 -8.48
CA ARG A 19 13.91 -4.71 -7.37
C ARG A 19 13.82 -3.80 -6.14
N TRP A 20 14.05 -2.53 -6.35
CA TRP A 20 14.00 -1.55 -5.28
C TRP A 20 12.61 -1.49 -4.65
N ALA A 21 11.57 -1.44 -5.48
CA ALA A 21 10.19 -1.38 -5.01
C ALA A 21 9.82 -2.65 -4.25
N GLY A 22 10.25 -3.79 -4.76
CA GLY A 22 10.00 -5.06 -4.10
C GLY A 22 10.61 -5.11 -2.71
N ASP A 23 11.87 -4.72 -2.61
CA ASP A 23 12.56 -4.69 -1.31
C ASP A 23 11.90 -3.71 -0.37
N TYR A 24 11.60 -2.54 -0.87
CA TYR A 24 10.96 -1.50 -0.06
C TYR A 24 9.61 -1.93 0.49
N LEU A 25 8.79 -2.53 -0.36
CA LEU A 25 7.46 -2.97 0.05
C LEU A 25 7.51 -4.17 0.99
N ASN A 26 8.43 -5.10 0.73
CA ASN A 26 8.59 -6.24 1.63
C ASN A 26 9.01 -5.79 3.03
N GLU A 27 9.80 -4.76 3.13
CA GLU A 27 10.20 -4.22 4.42
C GLU A 27 9.10 -3.38 5.03
N THR A 28 8.55 -2.46 4.26
CA THR A 28 7.57 -1.49 4.77
C THR A 28 6.26 -2.14 5.16
N LEU A 29 5.86 -3.18 4.42
CA LEU A 29 4.61 -3.88 4.67
C LEU A 29 4.82 -5.20 5.41
N SER A 30 5.94 -5.34 6.10
CA SER A 30 6.30 -6.61 6.73
C SER A 30 5.24 -7.13 7.68
N ARG A 31 4.56 -6.26 8.40
CA ARG A 31 3.54 -6.70 9.35
C ARG A 31 2.27 -7.21 8.68
N PHE A 32 2.12 -6.98 7.39
CA PHE A 32 0.96 -7.47 6.63
C PHE A 32 1.32 -8.64 5.73
N ARG A 33 2.56 -9.10 5.74
CA ARG A 33 3.06 -10.08 4.77
C ARG A 33 2.27 -11.38 4.75
N GLN A 34 1.80 -11.81 5.89
CA GLN A 34 1.05 -13.07 5.95
C GLN A 34 -0.31 -12.97 5.31
N ASP A 35 -0.84 -11.78 5.24
CA ASP A 35 -2.20 -11.56 4.72
C ASP A 35 -2.20 -11.13 3.27
N ILE A 36 -1.11 -10.54 2.80
CA ILE A 36 -1.03 -10.05 1.43
C ILE A 36 -0.36 -11.10 0.57
N THR A 37 -1.05 -11.54 -0.47
CA THR A 37 -0.50 -12.53 -1.39
C THR A 37 0.27 -11.88 -2.52
N ARG A 38 -0.19 -10.72 -2.99
CA ARG A 38 0.41 -10.07 -4.15
C ARG A 38 0.21 -8.55 -4.09
N ILE A 39 1.22 -7.84 -4.55
CA ILE A 39 1.16 -6.39 -4.72
C ILE A 39 1.47 -6.08 -6.17
N GLU A 40 0.64 -5.27 -6.80
CA GLU A 40 0.90 -4.77 -8.14
C GLU A 40 1.08 -3.26 -8.06
N VAL A 41 2.19 -2.78 -8.59
CA VAL A 41 2.52 -1.36 -8.64
C VAL A 41 2.49 -0.92 -10.09
N GLN A 42 1.79 0.17 -10.37
CA GLN A 42 1.78 0.76 -11.69
C GLN A 42 2.26 2.19 -11.61
N LEU A 43 3.29 2.50 -12.38
CA LEU A 43 3.85 3.85 -12.46
C LEU A 43 3.66 4.37 -13.87
N SER A 44 3.12 5.57 -13.98
CA SER A 44 2.90 6.18 -15.28
C SER A 44 3.21 7.67 -15.22
N ASP A 45 3.75 8.17 -16.34
CA ASP A 45 4.06 9.59 -16.49
C ASP A 45 2.83 10.26 -17.11
N GLN A 46 2.15 11.06 -16.33
CA GLN A 46 0.91 11.71 -16.75
C GLN A 46 1.15 12.98 -17.56
N ASN A 47 2.36 13.51 -17.50
CA ASN A 47 2.71 14.76 -18.18
C ASN A 47 3.67 14.55 -19.33
N SER A 48 3.73 13.35 -19.86
CA SER A 48 4.63 13.04 -20.96
C SER A 48 4.39 14.01 -22.13
N GLY A 49 5.45 14.70 -22.55
CA GLY A 49 5.37 15.61 -23.68
C GLY A 49 4.75 16.98 -23.38
N LYS A 50 4.34 17.23 -22.17
CA LYS A 50 3.78 18.53 -21.77
C LYS A 50 4.83 19.36 -21.06
N LYS A 51 4.72 20.67 -21.23
CA LYS A 51 5.57 21.58 -20.47
C LYS A 51 4.99 21.75 -19.08
N GLY A 52 5.86 21.92 -18.11
CA GLY A 52 5.46 22.13 -16.74
C GLY A 52 6.04 21.09 -15.82
N ALA A 53 5.52 21.03 -14.61
CA ALA A 53 6.01 20.09 -13.62
C ALA A 53 5.72 18.65 -14.04
N ALA A 54 6.69 17.78 -13.84
CA ALA A 54 6.48 16.36 -14.05
C ALA A 54 5.39 15.86 -13.12
N ASP A 55 4.60 14.94 -13.59
CA ASP A 55 3.53 14.35 -12.78
C ASP A 55 3.56 12.84 -13.01
N THR A 56 3.94 12.14 -11.99
CA THR A 56 3.97 10.67 -12.02
C THR A 56 2.84 10.15 -11.15
N LEU A 57 2.07 9.25 -11.72
CA LEU A 57 1.00 8.57 -10.98
C LEU A 57 1.49 7.19 -10.56
N CYS A 58 1.33 6.88 -9.30
CA CYS A 58 1.57 5.54 -8.79
C CYS A 58 0.27 4.95 -8.28
N MET A 59 -0.06 3.77 -8.79
CA MET A 59 -1.20 3.00 -8.31
C MET A 59 -0.67 1.71 -7.71
N ILE A 60 -1.18 1.35 -6.54
CA ILE A 60 -0.78 0.11 -5.89
C ILE A 60 -2.03 -0.66 -5.52
N GLU A 61 -2.08 -1.91 -5.98
CA GLU A 61 -3.15 -2.83 -5.61
C GLU A 61 -2.58 -3.94 -4.75
N ALA A 62 -3.22 -4.21 -3.63
CA ALA A 62 -2.83 -5.30 -2.74
C ALA A 62 -3.93 -6.35 -2.72
N ARG A 63 -3.56 -7.59 -3.01
CA ARG A 63 -4.47 -8.73 -2.93
C ARG A 63 -4.30 -9.38 -1.58
N ILE A 64 -5.41 -9.50 -0.88
CA ILE A 64 -5.43 -9.94 0.52
C ILE A 64 -6.18 -11.27 0.59
N THR A 65 -5.59 -12.21 1.32
CA THR A 65 -6.21 -13.53 1.49
C THR A 65 -7.60 -13.41 2.10
N GLY A 66 -8.58 -13.98 1.42
CA GLY A 66 -9.94 -14.03 1.95
C GLY A 66 -10.70 -12.71 1.90
N ARG A 67 -10.16 -11.71 1.22
CA ARG A 67 -10.80 -10.39 1.13
C ARG A 67 -10.68 -9.86 -0.29
N GLU A 68 -11.46 -8.84 -0.58
CA GLU A 68 -11.34 -8.16 -1.85
C GLU A 68 -10.04 -7.35 -1.91
N PRO A 69 -9.46 -7.21 -3.10
CA PRO A 69 -8.26 -6.38 -3.23
C PRO A 69 -8.54 -4.95 -2.85
N VAL A 70 -7.52 -4.28 -2.34
CA VAL A 70 -7.58 -2.85 -2.06
C VAL A 70 -6.60 -2.15 -2.98
N ALA A 71 -6.94 -0.92 -3.37
CA ALA A 71 -6.10 -0.15 -4.28
C ALA A 71 -6.02 1.29 -3.83
N VAL A 72 -4.86 1.88 -4.04
CA VAL A 72 -4.63 3.29 -3.74
C VAL A 72 -3.90 3.92 -4.92
N ASN A 73 -3.92 5.24 -4.99
CA ASN A 73 -3.10 5.95 -5.96
C ASN A 73 -2.56 7.23 -5.35
N HIS A 74 -1.52 7.76 -5.95
CA HIS A 74 -0.90 8.99 -5.48
C HIS A 74 -0.10 9.61 -6.61
N HIS A 75 -0.19 10.92 -6.74
CA HIS A 75 0.60 11.68 -7.71
C HIS A 75 1.80 12.27 -7.01
N GLY A 76 2.93 12.32 -7.72
CA GLY A 76 4.13 12.94 -7.21
C GLY A 76 4.90 13.59 -8.34
N LEU A 77 5.83 14.46 -8.02
CA LEU A 77 6.67 15.09 -9.02
C LEU A 77 7.71 14.13 -9.58
N THR A 78 8.04 13.10 -8.82
CA THR A 78 9.01 12.09 -9.22
C THR A 78 8.42 10.71 -8.98
N GLN A 79 9.05 9.70 -9.57
CA GLN A 79 8.67 8.30 -9.33
C GLN A 79 8.76 7.95 -7.85
N ASP A 80 9.84 8.37 -7.21
CA ASP A 80 10.06 8.09 -5.80
C ASP A 80 8.97 8.71 -4.94
N GLU A 81 8.64 9.96 -5.20
CA GLU A 81 7.62 10.67 -4.44
C GLU A 81 6.25 10.03 -4.63
N ALA A 82 5.89 9.71 -5.87
CA ALA A 82 4.62 9.07 -6.17
C ALA A 82 4.53 7.70 -5.49
N PHE A 83 5.59 6.92 -5.57
CA PHE A 83 5.61 5.58 -5.00
C PHE A 83 5.54 5.62 -3.47
N ARG A 84 6.33 6.47 -2.84
CA ARG A 84 6.33 6.57 -1.38
C ARG A 84 4.99 7.07 -0.86
N GLY A 85 4.40 8.04 -1.55
CA GLY A 85 3.08 8.55 -1.18
C GLY A 85 2.00 7.49 -1.32
N ALA A 86 2.03 6.72 -2.41
CA ALA A 86 1.10 5.64 -2.60
C ALA A 86 1.27 4.55 -1.53
N THR A 87 2.52 4.25 -1.18
CA THR A 87 2.80 3.27 -0.14
C THR A 87 2.21 3.71 1.20
N GLN A 88 2.37 4.98 1.55
CA GLN A 88 1.80 5.49 2.79
C GLN A 88 0.28 5.41 2.79
N ARG A 89 -0.35 5.71 1.67
CA ARG A 89 -1.80 5.56 1.55
C ARG A 89 -2.21 4.11 1.71
N LEU A 90 -1.45 3.19 1.15
CA LEU A 90 -1.73 1.77 1.27
C LEU A 90 -1.61 1.32 2.72
N ILE A 91 -0.58 1.76 3.43
CA ILE A 91 -0.39 1.42 4.83
C ILE A 91 -1.60 1.89 5.66
N HIS A 92 -2.03 3.12 5.45
CA HIS A 92 -3.18 3.65 6.15
C HIS A 92 -4.44 2.84 5.86
N LEU A 93 -4.64 2.47 4.60
CA LEU A 93 -5.79 1.68 4.21
C LEU A 93 -5.74 0.28 4.82
N LEU A 94 -4.57 -0.35 4.83
CA LEU A 94 -4.40 -1.67 5.43
C LEU A 94 -4.60 -1.62 6.93
N ASP A 95 -4.08 -0.61 7.59
CA ASP A 95 -4.30 -0.42 9.02
C ASP A 95 -5.78 -0.29 9.33
N HIS A 96 -6.47 0.49 8.54
CA HIS A 96 -7.90 0.69 8.74
C HIS A 96 -8.68 -0.59 8.49
N THR A 97 -8.37 -1.27 7.39
CA THR A 97 -9.10 -2.46 6.97
C THR A 97 -8.79 -3.66 7.86
N MET A 98 -7.51 -3.94 8.07
CA MET A 98 -7.08 -5.13 8.80
C MET A 98 -7.02 -4.88 10.29
N GLY A 99 -6.63 -3.70 10.69
CA GLY A 99 -6.64 -3.32 12.09
C GLY A 99 -8.05 -3.27 12.66
N LYS A 100 -9.01 -2.86 11.84
CA LYS A 100 -10.40 -2.85 12.24
C LYS A 100 -10.90 -4.28 12.47
N LEU A 101 -10.47 -5.22 11.64
CA LEU A 101 -10.84 -6.60 11.80
C LEU A 101 -10.23 -7.19 13.07
N ASP A 102 -8.96 -6.90 13.31
CA ASP A 102 -8.30 -7.36 14.52
C ASP A 102 -8.95 -6.78 15.76
N ARG A 103 -9.29 -5.51 15.72
CA ARG A 103 -9.97 -4.88 16.84
C ARG A 103 -11.34 -5.47 17.07
N HIS A 104 -12.02 -5.86 16.01
CA HIS A 104 -13.33 -6.48 16.12
C HIS A 104 -13.22 -7.86 16.79
N GLU A 105 -12.28 -8.67 16.34
CA GLU A 105 -12.04 -9.97 16.96
C GLU A 105 -11.60 -9.82 18.39
N HIS A 106 -10.71 -8.88 18.64
CA HIS A 106 -10.23 -8.60 19.98
C HIS A 106 -11.34 -8.14 20.89
N ARG A 107 -12.21 -7.31 20.37
CA ARG A 107 -13.37 -6.81 21.11
C ARG A 107 -14.31 -7.95 21.48
N ASP A 108 -14.56 -8.86 20.55
CA ASP A 108 -15.41 -10.00 20.81
C ASP A 108 -14.87 -10.88 21.92
N ARG A 109 -13.57 -11.10 21.94
CA ARG A 109 -12.95 -11.91 22.98
C ARG A 109 -12.87 -11.22 24.31
N GLU A 110 -12.84 -9.92 24.31
CA GLU A 110 -12.64 -9.12 25.51
C GLU A 110 -13.88 -8.36 25.96
N THR A 111 -15.03 -8.68 25.41
CA THR A 111 -16.24 -7.93 25.69
C THR A 111 -16.52 -7.81 27.20
N ILE A 112 -16.44 -8.90 27.90
CA ILE A 112 -16.71 -8.89 29.36
C ILE A 112 -15.64 -8.09 30.07
N ARG A 113 -14.38 -8.32 29.70
CA ARG A 113 -13.29 -7.62 30.35
C ARG A 113 -13.32 -6.14 30.02
N LYS A 114 -13.74 -5.81 28.82
CA LYS A 114 -13.80 -4.43 28.40
C LYS A 114 -14.91 -3.68 29.16
N ASP A 115 -15.98 -4.35 29.45
CA ASP A 115 -17.01 -3.74 30.26
C ASP A 115 -16.51 -3.42 31.67
N LEU A 116 -15.67 -4.28 32.19
CA LEU A 116 -15.06 -4.04 33.49
C LEU A 116 -14.05 -2.91 33.43
N ASP A 117 -13.34 -2.82 32.31
CA ASP A 117 -12.31 -1.80 32.10
C ASP A 117 -12.88 -0.49 31.59
N ALA A 118 -14.12 -0.45 31.19
CA ALA A 118 -14.73 0.77 30.65
C ALA A 118 -14.65 1.93 31.61
N THR A 119 -14.63 1.64 32.86
CA THR A 119 -14.54 2.66 33.91
C THR A 119 -13.11 3.13 34.08
N ALA A 120 -12.15 2.32 33.66
CA ALA A 120 -10.73 2.63 33.83
C ALA A 120 -10.11 3.20 32.56
N GLY A 121 -10.78 3.03 31.44
CA GLY A 121 -10.18 3.53 30.22
C GLY A 121 -11.13 3.68 29.08
#